data_515f3ba7442e38bc7b12b140e41741c3
#
_entry.id   515f3ba7442e38bc7b12b140e41741c3
#
_cell.length_a   1.000
_cell.length_b   1.000
_cell.length_c   1.000
_cell.angle_alpha   90.00
_cell.angle_beta   90.00
_cell.angle_gamma   90.00
#
_symmetry.space_group_name_H-M   'P 1'
#
loop_
_entity.id
_entity.type
_entity.pdbx_description
1 polymer ?
#
loop_
_entity_poly.entity_id
_entity_poly.type
_entity_poly.pdbx_seq_one_letter_code
_entity_poly.pdbx_strand_id
1 'polypeptide(L)'
;LPCVSSVVPWQPWFFGRKGDPAKGFKWTYHIFWGLEDVIANFTNGWNSVKTNKKVGGLFPNDDDGNAWGDKEVGFPKPLAAQGYTLTDPGRFQNGTQDFSAQIAAFKKDNVEIVTGVVIPPDAKTFLTQARQQGYKPKVITLGKALLFPGAIEALGELGDGLTTEVWWTPSHPFTSSLTKQSAKDLAAAYEASTKKQWTQPIGFAHALFEVAADSLARSKSGKAADLRDAIAATKLKTVVGDVKWGGQGPFKNVSKTPLVLGQWNKGTKYKYELSIVNNQAAPSIPANGKLRLLAP
;
A
#
# COMPACT_ATOMS: atom_id res chain seq x y z
N LEU A 1 -17.13 -6.63 -22.29
CA LEU A 1 -15.93 -5.82 -22.54
C LEU A 1 -14.78 -6.28 -21.65
N PRO A 2 -13.53 -6.23 -22.12
CA PRO A 2 -12.38 -6.46 -21.25
C PRO A 2 -12.26 -5.37 -20.19
N CYS A 3 -11.68 -5.73 -19.03
CA CYS A 3 -11.50 -4.83 -17.89
C CYS A 3 -10.06 -4.90 -17.40
N VAL A 4 -9.46 -3.74 -17.15
CA VAL A 4 -8.19 -3.61 -16.40
C VAL A 4 -8.48 -2.81 -15.14
N SER A 5 -8.05 -3.31 -13.99
CA SER A 5 -8.28 -2.69 -12.69
C SER A 5 -6.99 -2.55 -11.88
N SER A 6 -7.04 -1.77 -10.79
CA SER A 6 -5.92 -1.52 -9.90
C SER A 6 -6.41 -1.13 -8.50
N VAL A 7 -5.50 -0.72 -7.65
CA VAL A 7 -5.65 -0.11 -6.30
C VAL A 7 -6.34 -0.98 -5.26
N VAL A 8 -6.22 -2.29 -5.39
CA VAL A 8 -6.52 -3.28 -4.37
C VAL A 8 -5.48 -4.41 -4.45
N PRO A 9 -5.03 -5.03 -3.36
CA PRO A 9 -4.14 -6.18 -3.43
C PRO A 9 -4.68 -7.27 -4.35
N TRP A 10 -3.78 -7.96 -5.07
CA TRP A 10 -4.23 -8.92 -6.08
C TRP A 10 -5.03 -10.10 -5.51
N GLN A 11 -4.81 -10.49 -4.24
CA GLN A 11 -5.51 -11.61 -3.62
C GLN A 11 -7.02 -11.39 -3.51
N PRO A 12 -7.53 -10.33 -2.85
CA PRO A 12 -8.97 -10.08 -2.79
C PRO A 12 -9.56 -9.84 -4.19
N TRP A 13 -8.82 -9.21 -5.10
CA TRP A 13 -9.28 -9.07 -6.48
C TRP A 13 -9.46 -10.41 -7.18
N PHE A 14 -8.51 -11.35 -7.00
CA PHE A 14 -8.54 -12.65 -7.67
C PHE A 14 -9.51 -13.62 -7.00
N PHE A 15 -9.36 -13.85 -5.70
CA PHE A 15 -10.14 -14.84 -4.97
C PHE A 15 -11.58 -14.37 -4.67
N GLY A 16 -11.80 -13.07 -4.45
CA GLY A 16 -13.13 -12.49 -4.32
C GLY A 16 -14.00 -12.67 -5.58
N ARG A 17 -13.36 -12.86 -6.74
CA ARG A 17 -14.03 -13.26 -8.01
C ARG A 17 -14.04 -14.76 -8.24
N LYS A 18 -13.70 -15.57 -7.25
CA LYS A 18 -13.60 -17.04 -7.35
C LYS A 18 -12.66 -17.47 -8.47
N GLY A 19 -11.52 -16.78 -8.62
CA GLY A 19 -10.52 -17.06 -9.63
C GLY A 19 -9.92 -18.46 -9.45
N ASP A 20 -9.81 -19.20 -10.55
CA ASP A 20 -9.11 -20.47 -10.63
C ASP A 20 -7.64 -20.21 -11.01
N PRO A 21 -6.67 -20.51 -10.13
CA PRO A 21 -5.25 -20.26 -10.41
C PRO A 21 -4.73 -20.91 -11.70
N ALA A 22 -5.27 -22.07 -12.08
CA ALA A 22 -4.85 -22.77 -13.30
C ALA A 22 -5.37 -22.10 -14.58
N LYS A 23 -6.56 -21.48 -14.52
CA LYS A 23 -7.25 -20.91 -15.69
C LYS A 23 -7.06 -19.40 -15.80
N GLY A 24 -7.06 -18.68 -14.67
CA GLY A 24 -7.14 -17.23 -14.62
C GLY A 24 -8.49 -16.71 -15.14
N PHE A 25 -8.50 -15.48 -15.62
CA PHE A 25 -9.68 -14.81 -16.18
C PHE A 25 -9.53 -14.58 -17.68
N LYS A 26 -10.62 -14.68 -18.41
CA LYS A 26 -10.64 -14.44 -19.87
C LYS A 26 -10.68 -12.94 -20.21
N TRP A 27 -11.36 -12.12 -19.37
CA TRP A 27 -11.72 -10.75 -19.71
C TRP A 27 -11.22 -9.70 -18.72
N THR A 28 -10.54 -10.09 -17.64
CA THR A 28 -10.20 -9.21 -16.52
C THR A 28 -8.72 -9.31 -16.19
N TYR A 29 -8.08 -8.16 -16.01
CA TYR A 29 -6.65 -8.01 -15.71
C TYR A 29 -6.47 -7.04 -14.55
N HIS A 30 -5.36 -7.16 -13.82
CA HIS A 30 -5.12 -6.38 -12.62
C HIS A 30 -3.66 -5.96 -12.47
N ILE A 31 -3.45 -4.70 -12.12
CA ILE A 31 -2.13 -4.10 -11.91
C ILE A 31 -2.04 -3.66 -10.46
N PHE A 32 -1.41 -4.45 -9.61
CA PHE A 32 -1.11 -4.05 -8.24
C PHE A 32 -0.21 -5.07 -7.53
N TRP A 33 0.32 -4.68 -6.38
CA TRP A 33 1.05 -5.55 -5.45
C TRP A 33 0.09 -6.48 -4.68
N GLY A 34 0.66 -7.38 -3.88
CA GLY A 34 -0.08 -8.33 -3.05
C GLY A 34 0.23 -8.23 -1.57
N LEU A 35 -0.48 -9.01 -0.76
CA LEU A 35 -0.31 -9.07 0.69
C LEU A 35 1.12 -9.49 1.07
N GLU A 36 1.72 -10.42 0.32
CA GLU A 36 3.11 -10.84 0.51
C GLU A 36 4.10 -9.69 0.33
N ASP A 37 3.81 -8.77 -0.59
CA ASP A 37 4.66 -7.60 -0.84
C ASP A 37 4.57 -6.59 0.32
N VAL A 38 3.38 -6.34 0.86
CA VAL A 38 3.23 -5.42 1.99
C VAL A 38 3.82 -5.98 3.27
N ILE A 39 3.69 -7.29 3.51
CA ILE A 39 4.33 -7.95 4.65
C ILE A 39 5.86 -7.81 4.56
N ALA A 40 6.45 -8.16 3.42
CA ALA A 40 7.88 -8.01 3.20
C ALA A 40 8.34 -6.56 3.32
N ASN A 41 7.60 -5.62 2.76
CA ASN A 41 7.90 -4.20 2.80
C ASN A 41 7.92 -3.66 4.24
N PHE A 42 6.91 -4.01 5.06
CA PHE A 42 6.82 -3.56 6.45
C PHE A 42 7.94 -4.18 7.31
N THR A 43 8.14 -5.49 7.19
CA THR A 43 9.19 -6.17 7.97
C THR A 43 10.60 -5.72 7.59
N ASN A 44 10.88 -5.43 6.32
CA ASN A 44 12.14 -4.82 5.87
C ASN A 44 12.38 -3.46 6.54
N GLY A 45 11.35 -2.63 6.64
CA GLY A 45 11.42 -1.37 7.36
C GLY A 45 11.68 -1.57 8.85
N TRP A 46 10.93 -2.44 9.52
CA TRP A 46 11.11 -2.70 10.95
C TRP A 46 12.48 -3.31 11.30
N ASN A 47 13.05 -4.13 10.41
CA ASN A 47 14.39 -4.68 10.56
C ASN A 47 15.50 -3.61 10.46
N SER A 48 15.21 -2.43 9.91
CA SER A 48 16.17 -1.33 9.81
C SER A 48 16.32 -0.50 11.09
N VAL A 49 15.47 -0.74 12.11
CA VAL A 49 15.46 -0.02 13.38
C VAL A 49 15.47 -0.96 14.58
N LYS A 50 15.97 -0.47 15.73
CA LYS A 50 16.05 -1.29 16.94
C LYS A 50 14.72 -1.33 17.68
N THR A 51 14.08 -2.50 17.69
CA THR A 51 12.87 -2.80 18.46
C THR A 51 12.99 -4.12 19.21
N ASN A 52 12.03 -4.42 20.08
CA ASN A 52 11.94 -5.72 20.75
C ASN A 52 11.26 -6.81 19.90
N LYS A 53 10.94 -6.52 18.63
CA LYS A 53 10.23 -7.41 17.71
C LYS A 53 8.84 -7.88 18.16
N LYS A 54 8.19 -7.16 19.08
CA LYS A 54 6.81 -7.41 19.45
C LYS A 54 5.89 -6.48 18.66
N VAL A 55 4.94 -7.09 17.97
CA VAL A 55 4.03 -6.43 17.02
C VAL A 55 2.61 -6.53 17.53
N GLY A 56 1.87 -5.43 17.55
CA GLY A 56 0.44 -5.38 17.79
C GLY A 56 -0.34 -5.25 16.50
N GLY A 57 -1.31 -6.14 16.28
CA GLY A 57 -2.14 -6.16 15.10
C GLY A 57 -3.46 -5.40 15.29
N LEU A 58 -3.77 -4.47 14.40
CA LEU A 58 -5.07 -3.79 14.28
C LEU A 58 -5.76 -4.28 13.00
N PHE A 59 -6.54 -5.35 13.13
CA PHE A 59 -7.20 -6.01 12.02
C PHE A 59 -8.72 -5.89 12.15
N PRO A 60 -9.39 -5.08 11.30
CA PRO A 60 -10.84 -4.94 11.33
C PRO A 60 -11.56 -6.22 10.88
N ASN A 61 -12.85 -6.31 11.18
CA ASN A 61 -13.74 -7.37 10.73
C ASN A 61 -14.27 -7.05 9.33
N ASP A 62 -13.36 -6.98 8.37
CA ASP A 62 -13.62 -6.85 6.94
C ASP A 62 -12.66 -7.75 6.15
N ASP A 63 -12.81 -7.78 4.82
CA ASP A 63 -11.98 -8.64 3.95
C ASP A 63 -10.49 -8.35 4.10
N ASP A 64 -10.10 -7.08 4.22
CA ASP A 64 -8.70 -6.67 4.39
C ASP A 64 -8.15 -7.13 5.75
N GLY A 65 -8.84 -6.80 6.84
CA GLY A 65 -8.41 -7.17 8.19
C GLY A 65 -8.38 -8.67 8.42
N ASN A 66 -9.36 -9.39 7.87
CA ASN A 66 -9.38 -10.84 7.92
C ASN A 66 -8.22 -11.46 7.14
N ALA A 67 -7.89 -10.94 5.95
CA ALA A 67 -6.73 -11.40 5.17
C ALA A 67 -5.40 -11.07 5.87
N TRP A 68 -5.25 -9.87 6.46
CA TRP A 68 -4.01 -9.47 7.13
C TRP A 68 -3.75 -10.26 8.42
N GLY A 69 -4.80 -10.58 9.17
CA GLY A 69 -4.72 -11.39 10.40
C GLY A 69 -4.86 -12.89 10.18
N ASP A 70 -4.97 -13.36 8.94
CA ASP A 70 -5.05 -14.79 8.63
C ASP A 70 -3.75 -15.51 9.01
N LYS A 71 -3.88 -16.68 9.64
CA LYS A 71 -2.74 -17.44 10.19
C LYS A 71 -1.82 -18.02 9.13
N GLU A 72 -2.34 -18.30 7.94
CA GLU A 72 -1.58 -18.97 6.87
C GLU A 72 -1.05 -17.99 5.82
N VAL A 73 -1.87 -17.03 5.42
CA VAL A 73 -1.54 -16.12 4.32
C VAL A 73 -1.28 -14.68 4.76
N GLY A 74 -1.64 -14.32 6.00
CA GLY A 74 -1.48 -12.99 6.57
C GLY A 74 -0.14 -12.78 7.29
N PHE A 75 -0.12 -11.79 8.18
CA PHE A 75 1.07 -11.41 8.94
C PHE A 75 1.58 -12.47 9.95
N PRO A 76 0.72 -13.28 10.64
CA PRO A 76 1.20 -14.14 11.72
C PRO A 76 2.37 -15.06 11.34
N LYS A 77 2.24 -15.81 10.26
CA LYS A 77 3.26 -16.81 9.86
C LYS A 77 4.58 -16.18 9.39
N PRO A 78 4.59 -15.18 8.50
CA PRO A 78 5.83 -14.49 8.12
C PRO A 78 6.51 -13.74 9.26
N LEU A 79 5.75 -13.18 10.22
CA LEU A 79 6.31 -12.54 11.39
C LEU A 79 7.03 -13.55 12.30
N ALA A 80 6.38 -14.67 12.61
CA ALA A 80 6.98 -15.74 13.40
C ALA A 80 8.27 -16.27 12.77
N ALA A 81 8.28 -16.46 11.44
CA ALA A 81 9.45 -16.91 10.70
C ALA A 81 10.65 -15.93 10.77
N GLN A 82 10.40 -14.64 11.04
CA GLN A 82 11.42 -13.60 11.17
C GLN A 82 11.74 -13.27 12.65
N GLY A 83 11.22 -14.05 13.60
CA GLY A 83 11.45 -13.89 15.04
C GLY A 83 10.65 -12.73 15.66
N TYR A 84 9.55 -12.30 15.02
CA TYR A 84 8.59 -11.38 15.61
C TYR A 84 7.52 -12.14 16.39
N THR A 85 7.00 -11.53 17.45
CA THR A 85 5.85 -12.01 18.18
C THR A 85 4.67 -11.09 17.91
N LEU A 86 3.54 -11.63 17.44
CA LEU A 86 2.33 -10.88 17.15
C LEU A 86 1.34 -11.00 18.32
N THR A 87 0.91 -9.86 18.86
CA THR A 87 -0.27 -9.73 19.72
C THR A 87 -1.46 -9.35 18.85
N ASP A 88 -2.40 -10.27 18.65
CA ASP A 88 -3.65 -10.06 17.91
C ASP A 88 -4.83 -10.14 18.90
N PRO A 89 -5.38 -9.01 19.34
CA PRO A 89 -6.51 -8.99 20.28
C PRO A 89 -7.85 -9.39 19.66
N GLY A 90 -7.85 -9.80 18.40
CA GLY A 90 -9.05 -10.13 17.64
C GLY A 90 -9.56 -8.99 16.77
N ARG A 91 -10.66 -9.26 16.06
CA ARG A 91 -11.25 -8.35 15.08
C ARG A 91 -12.13 -7.31 15.76
N PHE A 92 -12.10 -6.10 15.24
CA PHE A 92 -13.00 -5.00 15.63
C PHE A 92 -13.84 -4.53 14.43
N GLN A 93 -14.95 -3.86 14.68
CA GLN A 93 -15.78 -3.32 13.62
C GLN A 93 -15.21 -1.98 13.13
N ASN A 94 -15.22 -1.75 11.80
CA ASN A 94 -14.88 -0.45 11.23
C ASN A 94 -15.77 0.66 11.82
N GLY A 95 -15.16 1.77 12.19
CA GLY A 95 -15.84 2.90 12.86
C GLY A 95 -15.99 2.73 14.36
N THR A 96 -15.29 1.77 14.99
CA THR A 96 -15.30 1.62 16.46
C THR A 96 -14.79 2.88 17.14
N GLN A 97 -15.41 3.22 18.26
CA GLN A 97 -15.05 4.39 19.08
C GLN A 97 -14.17 4.02 20.28
N ASP A 98 -13.85 2.74 20.48
CA ASP A 98 -13.07 2.26 21.61
C ASP A 98 -12.04 1.21 21.20
N PHE A 99 -10.76 1.53 21.43
CA PHE A 99 -9.59 0.66 21.26
C PHE A 99 -8.92 0.28 22.58
N SER A 100 -9.60 0.48 23.72
CA SER A 100 -9.01 0.23 25.04
C SER A 100 -8.53 -1.20 25.21
N ALA A 101 -9.25 -2.18 24.68
CA ALA A 101 -8.87 -3.59 24.74
C ALA A 101 -7.57 -3.87 23.98
N GLN A 102 -7.43 -3.33 22.75
CA GLN A 102 -6.23 -3.44 21.92
C GLN A 102 -5.04 -2.77 22.62
N ILE A 103 -5.23 -1.55 23.10
CA ILE A 103 -4.18 -0.78 23.80
C ILE A 103 -3.73 -1.51 25.07
N ALA A 104 -4.67 -2.03 25.87
CA ALA A 104 -4.36 -2.79 27.09
C ALA A 104 -3.52 -4.05 26.76
N ALA A 105 -3.91 -4.81 25.73
CA ALA A 105 -3.17 -5.99 25.29
C ALA A 105 -1.75 -5.61 24.82
N PHE A 106 -1.60 -4.54 24.03
CA PHE A 106 -0.31 -4.09 23.55
C PHE A 106 0.61 -3.60 24.69
N LYS A 107 0.06 -2.89 25.66
CA LYS A 107 0.81 -2.49 26.88
C LYS A 107 1.26 -3.68 27.70
N LYS A 108 0.36 -4.63 27.94
CA LYS A 108 0.65 -5.87 28.69
C LYS A 108 1.80 -6.65 28.07
N ASP A 109 1.83 -6.76 26.75
CA ASP A 109 2.84 -7.53 26.03
C ASP A 109 4.10 -6.70 25.67
N ASN A 110 4.16 -5.43 26.08
CA ASN A 110 5.25 -4.50 25.73
C ASN A 110 5.45 -4.40 24.22
N VAL A 111 4.40 -4.23 23.45
CA VAL A 111 4.44 -4.07 22.00
C VAL A 111 5.11 -2.76 21.63
N GLU A 112 6.15 -2.82 20.79
CA GLU A 112 6.89 -1.65 20.29
C GLU A 112 6.54 -1.30 18.84
N ILE A 113 5.93 -2.21 18.09
CA ILE A 113 5.51 -2.03 16.69
C ILE A 113 4.02 -2.23 16.60
N VAL A 114 3.28 -1.26 16.04
CA VAL A 114 1.85 -1.43 15.73
C VAL A 114 1.69 -1.50 14.23
N THR A 115 0.94 -2.48 13.75
CA THR A 115 0.57 -2.62 12.36
C THR A 115 -0.91 -2.89 12.19
N GLY A 116 -1.43 -2.66 10.99
CA GLY A 116 -2.83 -2.94 10.67
C GLY A 116 -3.25 -2.35 9.35
N VAL A 117 -4.48 -2.68 8.95
CA VAL A 117 -5.14 -2.16 7.75
C VAL A 117 -6.45 -1.50 8.15
N VAL A 118 -6.38 -0.25 8.55
CA VAL A 118 -7.50 0.46 9.20
C VAL A 118 -7.96 1.64 8.36
N ILE A 119 -9.23 2.03 8.49
CA ILE A 119 -9.74 3.26 7.87
C ILE A 119 -9.23 4.51 8.62
N PRO A 120 -9.14 5.69 7.97
CA PRO A 120 -8.62 6.90 8.62
C PRO A 120 -9.28 7.29 9.95
N PRO A 121 -10.63 7.19 10.14
CA PRO A 121 -11.26 7.46 11.43
C PRO A 121 -10.77 6.55 12.54
N ASP A 122 -10.62 5.25 12.28
CA ASP A 122 -10.17 4.25 13.27
C ASP A 122 -8.71 4.48 13.66
N ALA A 123 -7.85 4.82 12.69
CA ALA A 123 -6.48 5.21 12.97
C ALA A 123 -6.43 6.42 13.91
N LYS A 124 -7.26 7.44 13.67
CA LYS A 124 -7.34 8.63 14.52
C LYS A 124 -7.82 8.28 15.93
N THR A 125 -8.86 7.47 16.06
CA THR A 125 -9.40 7.03 17.36
C THR A 125 -8.33 6.25 18.14
N PHE A 126 -7.71 5.23 17.50
CA PHE A 126 -6.65 4.45 18.12
C PHE A 126 -5.47 5.32 18.59
N LEU A 127 -4.93 6.17 17.73
CA LEU A 127 -3.78 7.03 18.05
C LEU A 127 -4.08 8.01 19.19
N THR A 128 -5.29 8.57 19.19
CA THR A 128 -5.74 9.49 20.24
C THR A 128 -5.83 8.75 21.60
N GLN A 129 -6.47 7.60 21.63
CA GLN A 129 -6.63 6.80 22.85
C GLN A 129 -5.30 6.22 23.33
N ALA A 130 -4.43 5.77 22.43
CA ALA A 130 -3.09 5.32 22.75
C ALA A 130 -2.30 6.41 23.49
N ARG A 131 -2.32 7.63 22.97
CA ARG A 131 -1.70 8.80 23.62
C ARG A 131 -2.31 9.10 24.99
N GLN A 132 -3.64 9.11 25.08
CA GLN A 132 -4.36 9.36 26.36
C GLN A 132 -4.04 8.32 27.43
N GLN A 133 -3.86 7.06 27.03
CA GLN A 133 -3.53 5.95 27.92
C GLN A 133 -2.02 5.79 28.16
N GLY A 134 -1.19 6.72 27.67
CA GLY A 134 0.26 6.68 27.81
C GLY A 134 0.94 5.52 27.09
N TYR A 135 0.31 4.94 26.06
CA TYR A 135 0.92 3.92 25.21
C TYR A 135 1.74 4.59 24.09
N LYS A 136 3.02 4.27 24.04
CA LYS A 136 4.00 4.90 23.15
C LYS A 136 4.80 3.84 22.39
N PRO A 137 4.26 3.26 21.31
CA PRO A 137 5.00 2.36 20.44
C PRO A 137 6.13 3.10 19.72
N LYS A 138 7.20 2.40 19.39
CA LYS A 138 8.35 2.97 18.66
C LYS A 138 8.09 3.13 17.17
N VAL A 139 7.27 2.25 16.59
CA VAL A 139 6.91 2.25 15.17
C VAL A 139 5.41 2.02 15.02
N ILE A 140 4.76 2.80 14.18
CA ILE A 140 3.38 2.57 13.76
C ILE A 140 3.36 2.54 12.24
N THR A 141 3.00 1.39 11.67
CA THR A 141 2.90 1.16 10.22
C THR A 141 1.49 0.72 9.88
N LEU A 142 0.70 1.62 9.31
CA LEU A 142 -0.70 1.34 8.98
C LEU A 142 -0.91 1.43 7.47
N GLY A 143 -1.49 0.38 6.91
CA GLY A 143 -2.04 0.39 5.57
C GLY A 143 -3.38 1.11 5.49
N LYS A 144 -3.76 1.54 4.28
CA LYS A 144 -5.06 2.15 3.96
C LYS A 144 -5.29 3.53 4.58
N ALA A 145 -5.12 3.68 5.90
CA ALA A 145 -5.42 4.92 6.62
C ALA A 145 -4.51 6.09 6.26
N LEU A 146 -3.26 5.81 5.90
CA LEU A 146 -2.21 6.81 5.79
C LEU A 146 -1.80 7.12 4.33
N LEU A 147 -2.68 6.82 3.37
CA LEU A 147 -2.40 6.98 1.93
C LEU A 147 -2.57 8.41 1.42
N PHE A 148 -3.32 9.23 2.12
CA PHE A 148 -3.70 10.56 1.64
C PHE A 148 -3.21 11.67 2.59
N PRO A 149 -2.63 12.76 2.05
CA PRO A 149 -2.18 13.89 2.86
C PRO A 149 -3.24 14.42 3.82
N GLY A 150 -4.48 14.57 3.35
CA GLY A 150 -5.58 15.06 4.19
C GLY A 150 -5.90 14.16 5.39
N ALA A 151 -5.69 12.85 5.28
CA ALA A 151 -5.86 11.93 6.40
C ALA A 151 -4.77 12.17 7.47
N ILE A 152 -3.53 12.39 7.04
CA ILE A 152 -2.41 12.69 7.96
C ILE A 152 -2.60 14.06 8.61
N GLU A 153 -3.01 15.07 7.84
CA GLU A 153 -3.27 16.41 8.37
C GLU A 153 -4.38 16.40 9.44
N ALA A 154 -5.41 15.56 9.27
CA ALA A 154 -6.48 15.38 10.23
C ALA A 154 -6.04 14.74 11.55
N LEU A 155 -4.87 14.07 11.59
CA LEU A 155 -4.27 13.53 12.81
C LEU A 155 -3.55 14.61 13.63
N GLY A 156 -3.32 15.80 13.08
CA GLY A 156 -2.53 16.83 13.74
C GLY A 156 -1.13 16.30 14.08
N GLU A 157 -0.63 16.57 15.28
CA GLU A 157 0.71 16.13 15.73
C GLU A 157 0.89 14.61 15.76
N LEU A 158 -0.17 13.84 15.81
CA LEU A 158 -0.11 12.37 15.80
C LEU A 158 0.28 11.81 14.42
N GLY A 159 0.21 12.61 13.35
CA GLY A 159 0.59 12.19 12.00
C GLY A 159 2.09 12.10 11.76
N ASP A 160 2.90 12.74 12.62
CA ASP A 160 4.36 12.81 12.44
C ASP A 160 5.05 11.48 12.78
N GLY A 161 5.81 10.95 11.85
CA GLY A 161 6.57 9.71 12.02
C GLY A 161 5.81 8.43 11.71
N LEU A 162 4.53 8.49 11.33
CA LEU A 162 3.78 7.32 10.91
C LEU A 162 4.29 6.77 9.59
N THR A 163 4.28 5.44 9.46
CA THR A 163 4.74 4.74 8.26
C THR A 163 3.59 4.03 7.55
N THR A 164 3.73 3.89 6.23
CA THR A 164 2.72 3.26 5.38
C THR A 164 3.36 2.65 4.13
N GLU A 165 2.63 1.82 3.43
CA GLU A 165 2.98 1.37 2.09
C GLU A 165 3.00 2.54 1.09
N VAL A 166 3.94 2.51 0.17
CA VAL A 166 4.09 3.51 -0.88
C VAL A 166 4.10 2.85 -2.25
N TRP A 167 3.09 3.17 -3.05
CA TRP A 167 2.86 2.62 -4.37
C TRP A 167 3.44 3.49 -5.48
N TRP A 168 3.41 4.80 -5.26
CA TRP A 168 3.86 5.80 -6.21
C TRP A 168 4.11 7.14 -5.51
N THR A 169 5.14 7.84 -5.95
CA THR A 169 5.51 9.20 -5.53
C THR A 169 6.17 9.92 -6.69
N PRO A 170 6.35 11.24 -6.63
CA PRO A 170 7.17 11.99 -7.58
C PRO A 170 8.64 11.51 -7.68
N SER A 171 9.12 10.75 -6.70
CA SER A 171 10.48 10.20 -6.67
C SER A 171 10.62 8.85 -7.40
N HIS A 172 9.52 8.26 -7.88
CA HIS A 172 9.59 7.03 -8.67
C HIS A 172 10.27 7.30 -10.01
N PRO A 173 11.24 6.46 -10.44
CA PRO A 173 12.08 6.72 -11.61
C PRO A 173 11.39 6.30 -12.92
N PHE A 174 10.07 6.31 -12.96
CA PHE A 174 9.29 5.85 -14.10
C PHE A 174 8.72 7.01 -14.90
N THR A 175 8.48 6.73 -16.18
CA THR A 175 8.01 7.70 -17.17
C THR A 175 6.76 7.16 -17.85
N SER A 176 5.78 8.02 -18.06
CA SER A 176 4.56 7.67 -18.79
C SER A 176 4.87 7.31 -20.25
N SER A 177 4.36 6.17 -20.68
CA SER A 177 4.38 5.76 -22.10
C SER A 177 3.48 6.66 -22.96
N LEU A 178 2.42 7.21 -22.37
CA LEU A 178 1.39 8.00 -23.05
C LEU A 178 1.82 9.47 -23.23
N THR A 179 2.20 10.13 -22.12
CA THR A 179 2.49 11.58 -22.14
C THR A 179 3.97 11.91 -22.10
N LYS A 180 4.84 10.92 -21.90
CA LYS A 180 6.30 11.08 -21.71
C LYS A 180 6.70 11.87 -20.45
N GLN A 181 5.74 12.20 -19.59
CA GLN A 181 6.00 12.84 -18.31
C GLN A 181 6.65 11.86 -17.32
N SER A 182 7.63 12.33 -16.57
CA SER A 182 8.12 11.62 -15.38
C SER A 182 7.07 11.60 -14.28
N ALA A 183 7.24 10.74 -13.27
CA ALA A 183 6.38 10.75 -12.08
C ALA A 183 6.37 12.15 -11.41
N LYS A 184 7.53 12.84 -11.40
CA LYS A 184 7.66 14.19 -10.87
C LYS A 184 6.83 15.21 -11.68
N ASP A 185 6.87 15.15 -13.00
CA ASP A 185 6.13 16.08 -13.87
C ASP A 185 4.62 15.84 -13.74
N LEU A 186 4.20 14.58 -13.67
CA LEU A 186 2.80 14.22 -13.46
C LEU A 186 2.25 14.76 -12.14
N ALA A 187 3.01 14.59 -11.05
CA ALA A 187 2.64 15.16 -9.76
C ALA A 187 2.57 16.69 -9.79
N ALA A 188 3.57 17.34 -10.41
CA ALA A 188 3.61 18.80 -10.53
C ALA A 188 2.44 19.34 -11.35
N ALA A 189 2.05 18.66 -12.43
CA ALA A 189 0.88 19.02 -13.24
C ALA A 189 -0.42 18.93 -12.43
N TYR A 190 -0.58 17.85 -11.63
CA TYR A 190 -1.72 17.71 -10.73
C TYR A 190 -1.77 18.84 -9.70
N GLU A 191 -0.65 19.15 -9.04
CA GLU A 191 -0.58 20.22 -8.03
C GLU A 191 -0.85 21.60 -8.64
N ALA A 192 -0.32 21.85 -9.84
CA ALA A 192 -0.57 23.11 -10.55
C ALA A 192 -2.06 23.31 -10.89
N SER A 193 -2.74 22.24 -11.32
CA SER A 193 -4.15 22.26 -11.70
C SER A 193 -5.08 22.32 -10.49
N THR A 194 -4.81 21.54 -9.44
CA THR A 194 -5.76 21.35 -8.33
C THR A 194 -5.46 22.21 -7.11
N LYS A 195 -4.24 22.75 -7.01
CA LYS A 195 -3.70 23.42 -5.81
C LYS A 195 -3.64 22.51 -4.58
N LYS A 196 -3.66 21.20 -4.78
CA LYS A 196 -3.59 20.18 -3.72
C LYS A 196 -2.30 19.36 -3.86
N GLN A 197 -1.76 18.88 -2.75
CA GLN A 197 -0.65 17.93 -2.74
C GLN A 197 -1.03 16.67 -3.54
N TRP A 198 -0.05 16.11 -4.26
CA TRP A 198 -0.20 14.86 -4.99
C TRP A 198 -0.62 13.70 -4.06
N THR A 199 -1.22 12.67 -4.63
CA THR A 199 -1.61 11.45 -3.94
C THR A 199 -1.14 10.22 -4.71
N GLN A 200 -0.91 9.11 -4.01
CA GLN A 200 -0.39 7.87 -4.61
C GLN A 200 -1.28 7.31 -5.75
N PRO A 201 -2.62 7.32 -5.66
CA PRO A 201 -3.49 6.82 -6.73
C PRO A 201 -3.35 7.52 -8.08
N ILE A 202 -2.77 8.73 -8.15
CA ILE A 202 -2.58 9.48 -9.40
C ILE A 202 -1.76 8.66 -10.40
N GLY A 203 -0.64 8.07 -9.97
CA GLY A 203 0.19 7.23 -10.83
C GLY A 203 -0.56 6.04 -11.38
N PHE A 204 -1.34 5.37 -10.54
CA PHE A 204 -2.11 4.18 -10.94
C PHE A 204 -3.30 4.52 -11.84
N ALA A 205 -4.03 5.60 -11.56
CA ALA A 205 -5.08 6.08 -12.46
C ALA A 205 -4.49 6.41 -13.84
N HIS A 206 -3.35 7.10 -13.88
CA HIS A 206 -2.66 7.40 -15.14
C HIS A 206 -2.21 6.12 -15.88
N ALA A 207 -1.62 5.14 -15.16
CA ALA A 207 -1.17 3.88 -15.75
C ALA A 207 -2.32 3.06 -16.38
N LEU A 208 -3.52 3.12 -15.82
CA LEU A 208 -4.70 2.49 -16.44
C LEU A 208 -5.00 3.11 -17.80
N PHE A 209 -4.87 4.44 -17.96
CA PHE A 209 -5.00 5.10 -19.26
C PHE A 209 -3.85 4.77 -20.22
N GLU A 210 -2.62 4.59 -19.71
CA GLU A 210 -1.49 4.14 -20.54
C GLU A 210 -1.77 2.76 -21.14
N VAL A 211 -2.24 1.80 -20.33
CA VAL A 211 -2.61 0.45 -20.80
C VAL A 211 -3.79 0.50 -21.74
N ALA A 212 -4.78 1.35 -21.49
CA ALA A 212 -5.94 1.51 -22.37
C ALA A 212 -5.52 2.05 -23.75
N ALA A 213 -4.73 3.13 -23.78
CA ALA A 213 -4.26 3.74 -25.03
C ALA A 213 -3.39 2.79 -25.85
N ASP A 214 -2.42 2.11 -25.21
CA ASP A 214 -1.57 1.11 -25.84
C ASP A 214 -2.38 -0.06 -26.42
N SER A 215 -3.35 -0.57 -25.64
CA SER A 215 -4.18 -1.69 -26.08
C SER A 215 -5.10 -1.31 -27.23
N LEU A 216 -5.68 -0.12 -27.22
CA LEU A 216 -6.48 0.41 -28.33
C LEU A 216 -5.64 0.57 -29.60
N ALA A 217 -4.44 1.12 -29.48
CA ALA A 217 -3.53 1.31 -30.62
C ALA A 217 -3.09 -0.02 -31.25
N ARG A 218 -2.93 -1.09 -30.46
CA ARG A 218 -2.55 -2.43 -30.94
C ARG A 218 -3.73 -3.31 -31.34
N SER A 219 -4.95 -2.93 -30.98
CA SER A 219 -6.13 -3.71 -31.31
C SER A 219 -6.39 -3.72 -32.82
N LYS A 220 -6.67 -4.88 -33.37
CA LYS A 220 -6.97 -5.06 -34.81
C LYS A 220 -8.28 -4.38 -35.22
N SER A 221 -9.22 -4.27 -34.28
CA SER A 221 -10.52 -3.64 -34.49
C SER A 221 -11.10 -3.19 -33.14
N GLY A 222 -12.21 -2.44 -33.17
CA GLY A 222 -12.95 -2.05 -31.96
C GLY A 222 -13.77 -3.19 -31.32
N LYS A 223 -13.65 -4.43 -31.79
CA LYS A 223 -14.38 -5.57 -31.22
C LYS A 223 -13.78 -5.96 -29.86
N ALA A 224 -14.63 -6.34 -28.92
CA ALA A 224 -14.23 -6.72 -27.56
C ALA A 224 -13.17 -7.85 -27.52
N ALA A 225 -13.23 -8.81 -28.43
CA ALA A 225 -12.26 -9.91 -28.52
C ALA A 225 -10.87 -9.42 -28.92
N ASP A 226 -10.77 -8.55 -29.93
CA ASP A 226 -9.49 -8.02 -30.39
C ASP A 226 -8.86 -7.11 -29.35
N LEU A 227 -9.67 -6.31 -28.65
CA LEU A 227 -9.20 -5.49 -27.55
C LEU A 227 -8.72 -6.35 -26.35
N ARG A 228 -9.44 -7.43 -26.00
CA ARG A 228 -8.99 -8.40 -25.01
C ARG A 228 -7.63 -8.99 -25.35
N ASP A 229 -7.43 -9.39 -26.60
CA ASP A 229 -6.19 -10.02 -27.05
C ASP A 229 -5.04 -9.00 -27.07
N ALA A 230 -5.32 -7.74 -27.42
CA ALA A 230 -4.37 -6.65 -27.29
C ALA A 230 -3.98 -6.41 -25.81
N ILE A 231 -4.94 -6.40 -24.89
CA ILE A 231 -4.65 -6.30 -23.44
C ILE A 231 -3.82 -7.50 -22.97
N ALA A 232 -4.19 -8.73 -23.34
CA ALA A 232 -3.47 -9.95 -22.96
C ALA A 232 -1.99 -9.93 -23.40
N ALA A 233 -1.68 -9.24 -24.49
CA ALA A 233 -0.33 -9.11 -25.04
C ALA A 233 0.45 -7.90 -24.48
N THR A 234 -0.06 -7.18 -23.49
CA THR A 234 0.57 -5.97 -22.94
C THR A 234 1.97 -6.27 -22.38
N LYS A 235 2.94 -5.48 -22.81
CA LYS A 235 4.31 -5.37 -22.31
C LYS A 235 4.68 -3.89 -22.39
N LEU A 236 4.38 -3.14 -21.34
CA LEU A 236 4.42 -1.68 -21.37
C LEU A 236 5.18 -1.13 -20.17
N LYS A 237 6.10 -0.21 -20.42
CA LYS A 237 6.69 0.62 -19.36
C LYS A 237 5.72 1.75 -19.04
N THR A 238 5.28 1.84 -17.80
CA THR A 238 4.31 2.84 -17.35
C THR A 238 4.89 3.71 -16.23
N VAL A 239 4.16 4.74 -15.85
CA VAL A 239 4.56 5.63 -14.75
C VAL A 239 4.56 4.94 -13.36
N VAL A 240 4.06 3.69 -13.27
CA VAL A 240 4.12 2.86 -12.05
C VAL A 240 5.08 1.67 -12.18
N GLY A 241 5.84 1.60 -13.27
CA GLY A 241 6.75 0.50 -13.59
C GLY A 241 6.27 -0.34 -14.76
N ASP A 242 6.88 -1.50 -14.95
CA ASP A 242 6.58 -2.38 -16.07
C ASP A 242 5.24 -3.11 -15.84
N VAL A 243 4.35 -3.05 -16.83
CA VAL A 243 3.11 -3.82 -16.86
C VAL A 243 3.25 -4.97 -17.87
N LYS A 244 3.20 -6.20 -17.33
CA LYS A 244 3.29 -7.43 -18.11
C LYS A 244 2.53 -8.54 -17.39
N TRP A 245 1.54 -9.09 -18.03
CA TRP A 245 0.74 -10.17 -17.47
C TRP A 245 1.51 -11.48 -17.39
N GLY A 246 1.34 -12.20 -16.27
CA GLY A 246 1.95 -13.52 -16.04
C GLY A 246 3.47 -13.55 -15.92
N GLY A 247 4.15 -12.41 -16.04
CA GLY A 247 5.61 -12.33 -15.94
C GLY A 247 6.14 -11.84 -14.60
N GLN A 248 5.34 -11.06 -13.89
CA GLN A 248 5.70 -10.45 -12.59
C GLN A 248 4.67 -10.74 -11.51
N GLY A 249 3.55 -11.34 -11.87
CA GLY A 249 2.48 -11.71 -10.96
C GLY A 249 2.33 -13.23 -10.86
N PRO A 250 1.66 -13.74 -9.82
CA PRO A 250 1.47 -15.16 -9.59
C PRO A 250 0.52 -15.82 -10.59
N PHE A 251 -0.31 -15.03 -11.29
CA PHE A 251 -1.32 -15.52 -12.24
C PHE A 251 -1.29 -14.74 -13.56
N LYS A 252 -1.84 -15.35 -14.60
CA LYS A 252 -1.88 -14.80 -15.98
C LYS A 252 -2.42 -13.38 -16.09
N ASN A 253 -3.32 -13.01 -15.18
CA ASN A 253 -4.06 -11.76 -15.26
C ASN A 253 -3.54 -10.68 -14.28
N VAL A 254 -2.47 -10.97 -13.57
CA VAL A 254 -1.88 -10.05 -12.59
C VAL A 254 -0.52 -9.56 -13.08
N SER A 255 -0.31 -8.27 -13.02
CA SER A 255 0.99 -7.63 -13.13
C SER A 255 1.31 -6.96 -11.80
N LYS A 256 2.30 -7.47 -11.09
CA LYS A 256 2.74 -6.89 -9.82
C LYS A 256 3.52 -5.61 -10.05
N THR A 257 3.29 -4.62 -9.21
CA THR A 257 4.01 -3.34 -9.21
C THR A 257 4.94 -3.27 -8.01
N PRO A 258 6.03 -2.48 -8.08
CA PRO A 258 6.92 -2.29 -6.95
C PRO A 258 6.20 -1.63 -5.77
N LEU A 259 6.68 -1.95 -4.55
CA LEU A 259 6.18 -1.41 -3.29
C LEU A 259 7.37 -1.02 -2.41
N VAL A 260 7.33 0.16 -1.82
CA VAL A 260 8.34 0.66 -0.90
C VAL A 260 7.70 1.18 0.38
N LEU A 261 8.48 1.36 1.45
CA LEU A 261 7.99 1.89 2.72
C LEU A 261 8.22 3.40 2.78
N GLY A 262 7.18 4.12 3.16
CA GLY A 262 7.24 5.55 3.40
C GLY A 262 6.99 5.93 4.85
N GLN A 263 7.48 7.10 5.22
CA GLN A 263 7.24 7.74 6.52
C GLN A 263 6.76 9.17 6.31
N TRP A 264 5.68 9.52 6.96
CA TRP A 264 5.18 10.89 7.00
C TRP A 264 5.97 11.72 7.99
N ASN A 265 6.45 12.87 7.55
CA ASN A 265 7.19 13.80 8.36
C ASN A 265 6.61 15.20 8.20
N LYS A 266 6.76 16.05 9.21
CA LYS A 266 6.48 17.48 9.06
C LYS A 266 7.28 18.02 7.89
N GLY A 267 6.59 18.65 6.95
CA GLY A 267 7.18 19.13 5.70
C GLY A 267 7.44 20.62 5.70
N THR A 268 8.08 21.08 4.64
CA THR A 268 8.35 22.50 4.39
C THR A 268 7.41 23.10 3.33
N LYS A 269 7.08 22.34 2.31
CA LYS A 269 6.14 22.73 1.26
C LYS A 269 4.69 22.45 1.66
N TYR A 270 4.45 21.30 2.28
CA TYR A 270 3.16 20.89 2.81
C TYR A 270 3.28 20.61 4.30
N LYS A 271 2.17 20.63 5.01
CA LYS A 271 2.14 20.33 6.45
C LYS A 271 2.80 18.98 6.77
N TYR A 272 2.58 17.99 5.89
CA TYR A 272 3.23 16.68 5.94
C TYR A 272 3.74 16.29 4.56
N GLU A 273 4.91 15.67 4.53
CA GLU A 273 5.54 15.13 3.33
C GLU A 273 5.90 13.66 3.54
N LEU A 274 5.69 12.85 2.50
CA LEU A 274 5.95 11.41 2.51
C LEU A 274 7.34 11.15 1.92
N SER A 275 8.25 10.62 2.75
CA SER A 275 9.58 10.20 2.34
C SER A 275 9.65 8.68 2.20
N ILE A 276 10.33 8.17 1.19
CA ILE A 276 10.64 6.74 1.04
C ILE A 276 11.81 6.42 1.98
N VAL A 277 11.56 5.56 2.97
CA VAL A 277 12.51 5.25 4.06
C VAL A 277 13.07 3.82 4.01
N ASN A 278 12.46 2.94 3.22
CA ASN A 278 13.00 1.62 2.89
C ASN A 278 12.55 1.22 1.48
N ASN A 279 13.51 0.77 0.66
CA ASN A 279 13.29 0.35 -0.72
C ASN A 279 13.90 -1.04 -1.02
N GLN A 280 14.15 -1.84 0.01
CA GLN A 280 14.82 -3.15 -0.14
C GLN A 280 14.06 -4.08 -1.09
N ALA A 281 12.72 -4.01 -1.10
CA ALA A 281 11.87 -4.80 -1.99
C ALA A 281 11.87 -4.29 -3.44
N ALA A 282 12.23 -3.01 -3.67
CA ALA A 282 12.25 -2.37 -4.99
C ALA A 282 13.42 -1.38 -5.10
N PRO A 283 14.68 -1.87 -5.20
CA PRO A 283 15.89 -1.04 -5.12
C PRO A 283 16.03 0.01 -6.25
N SER A 284 15.31 -0.17 -7.35
CA SER A 284 15.27 0.82 -8.44
C SER A 284 14.57 2.12 -8.06
N ILE A 285 13.74 2.13 -7.01
CA ILE A 285 13.08 3.32 -6.50
C ILE A 285 13.98 3.92 -5.41
N PRO A 286 14.48 5.17 -5.58
CA PRO A 286 15.41 5.74 -4.62
C PRO A 286 14.74 6.04 -3.28
N ALA A 287 15.38 5.62 -2.18
CA ALA A 287 15.03 6.09 -0.84
C ALA A 287 15.53 7.55 -0.70
N ASN A 288 14.71 8.41 -0.11
CA ASN A 288 15.02 9.83 0.13
C ASN A 288 14.91 10.21 1.62
N GLY A 289 14.78 9.21 2.49
CA GLY A 289 14.77 9.35 3.93
C GLY A 289 15.33 8.10 4.63
N LYS A 290 15.37 8.14 5.95
CA LYS A 290 15.67 6.99 6.81
C LYS A 290 14.53 6.83 7.80
N LEU A 291 14.13 5.59 8.07
CA LEU A 291 13.12 5.31 9.09
C LEU A 291 13.60 5.81 10.45
N ARG A 292 12.82 6.67 11.06
CA ARG A 292 13.02 7.12 12.44
C ARG A 292 11.96 6.52 13.36
N LEU A 293 12.36 6.25 14.59
CA LEU A 293 11.42 5.85 15.64
C LEU A 293 10.53 7.04 16.02
N LEU A 294 9.33 6.74 16.48
CA LEU A 294 8.47 7.75 17.12
C LEU A 294 9.13 8.29 18.39
N ALA A 295 8.89 9.56 18.69
CA ALA A 295 9.37 10.15 19.90
C ALA A 295 8.75 9.47 21.15
N PRO A 296 9.52 9.26 22.22
CA PRO A 296 9.05 8.65 23.46
C PRO A 296 7.97 9.45 24.20
#